data_5c171111260eee11d6aff8eb13559a02
#
_entry.id   5c171111260eee11d6aff8eb13559a02
#
_cell.length_a   1.000
_cell.length_b   1.000
_cell.length_c   1.000
_cell.angle_alpha   90.00
_cell.angle_beta   90.00
_cell.angle_gamma   90.00
#
_symmetry.space_group_name_H-M   'P 1'
#
loop_
_entity.id
_entity.type
_entity.pdbx_description
1 polymer ?
#
loop_
_entity_poly.entity_id
_entity_poly.type
_entity_poly.pdbx_seq_one_letter_code
_entity_poly.pdbx_strand_id
1 'polypeptide(L)'
;MKYYLKKCWPTVTAASICMVVAYGLQVCTSLVQIQITQGLLDGDLRAFTIRIILLLLTWLAVVLCLIAETFFQGRAVRRMNNALRRDMAAGLLHKTHQEYHKQESGEYLSQFTNDVNQIEQMAWTPFFTIMGSAAQVVFGIVALASIHWLLLVISLVIALVMIFVPRLFSKRLGTVGTACAASQADSVSKIKDLLAGYDVLRFFGKDERFTSGVDAASDSMEQAKYKLTINKDGIGCGLAYVSAVCQVAVVILLGVLILNDMIPLATFMGTGTICAGVYNGLNQVSKLAVSFSASKPYFDKITVHAGEAQLPDFGLPTLQEGITVKDVSFGYDEKKPILVHMNAEFKKGGKYALTGPSGCGKSTLLKILLGWLPGYQGKVLYDERDVRDYTPEQLQQKMSYIEQNVFLFNTTIRENITLGEHFTDEQMEKALRDSALAGDLANMPQGLDTPVGEEGNALSGGQKQRVAIARALIHNRSILLVDEGTSALDQKNADIVEKSLLANPDLTLILISHHLSDERKAQFDHVYELTPASSIV
;
A
#
# COMPACT_ATOMS: atom_id res chain seq x y z
N MET A 1 -12.58 -2.27 6.95
CA MET A 1 -12.32 -2.26 8.41
C MET A 1 -12.90 -3.46 9.18
N LYS A 2 -14.21 -3.71 9.17
CA LYS A 2 -14.84 -4.83 9.93
C LYS A 2 -14.16 -6.19 9.69
N TYR A 3 -13.71 -6.45 8.47
CA TYR A 3 -12.99 -7.67 8.09
C TYR A 3 -11.69 -7.85 8.90
N TYR A 4 -10.85 -6.83 8.99
CA TYR A 4 -9.56 -6.90 9.72
C TYR A 4 -9.74 -6.97 11.22
N LEU A 5 -10.74 -6.28 11.78
CA LEU A 5 -11.10 -6.42 13.20
C LEU A 5 -11.53 -7.86 13.52
N LYS A 6 -12.32 -8.50 12.64
CA LYS A 6 -12.74 -9.89 12.80
C LYS A 6 -11.57 -10.86 12.62
N LYS A 7 -10.67 -10.61 11.66
CA LYS A 7 -9.47 -11.45 11.41
C LYS A 7 -8.49 -11.43 12.59
N CYS A 8 -8.42 -10.31 13.34
CA CYS A 8 -7.53 -10.12 14.48
C CYS A 8 -8.25 -10.10 15.83
N TRP A 9 -9.48 -10.66 15.91
CA TRP A 9 -10.38 -10.55 17.06
C TRP A 9 -9.75 -10.85 18.43
N PRO A 10 -8.86 -11.87 18.63
CA PRO A 10 -8.37 -12.17 19.98
C PRO A 10 -7.53 -11.03 20.59
N THR A 11 -6.73 -10.35 19.77
CA THR A 11 -5.91 -9.22 20.25
C THR A 11 -6.72 -7.94 20.35
N VAL A 12 -7.70 -7.75 19.47
CA VAL A 12 -8.63 -6.62 19.52
C VAL A 12 -9.49 -6.69 20.77
N THR A 13 -10.06 -7.86 21.09
CA THR A 13 -10.89 -8.04 22.31
C THR A 13 -10.05 -7.89 23.57
N ALA A 14 -8.84 -8.42 23.65
CA ALA A 14 -7.96 -8.25 24.80
C ALA A 14 -7.64 -6.76 25.05
N ALA A 15 -7.26 -6.01 24.01
CA ALA A 15 -7.03 -4.57 24.13
C ALA A 15 -8.29 -3.83 24.59
N SER A 16 -9.44 -4.15 24.00
CA SER A 16 -10.72 -3.52 24.34
C SER A 16 -11.13 -3.79 25.78
N ILE A 17 -10.96 -5.01 26.28
CA ILE A 17 -11.26 -5.35 27.69
C ILE A 17 -10.34 -4.58 28.64
N CYS A 18 -9.02 -4.57 28.40
CA CYS A 18 -8.08 -3.80 29.21
C CYS A 18 -8.47 -2.32 29.27
N MET A 19 -8.87 -1.74 28.15
CA MET A 19 -9.29 -0.36 28.03
C MET A 19 -10.58 -0.07 28.84
N VAL A 20 -11.61 -0.89 28.64
CA VAL A 20 -12.86 -0.75 29.39
C VAL A 20 -12.63 -0.87 30.89
N VAL A 21 -11.80 -1.81 31.33
CA VAL A 21 -11.45 -1.98 32.75
C VAL A 21 -10.66 -0.77 33.27
N ALA A 22 -9.67 -0.27 32.53
CA ALA A 22 -8.89 0.91 32.92
C ALA A 22 -9.76 2.14 33.14
N TYR A 23 -10.67 2.44 32.20
CA TYR A 23 -11.57 3.60 32.31
C TYR A 23 -12.65 3.39 33.39
N GLY A 24 -13.11 2.15 33.62
CA GLY A 24 -13.99 1.82 34.75
C GLY A 24 -13.30 2.06 36.09
N LEU A 25 -12.07 1.59 36.24
CA LEU A 25 -11.27 1.85 37.45
C LEU A 25 -10.99 3.35 37.66
N GLN A 26 -10.79 4.12 36.58
CA GLN A 26 -10.61 5.56 36.66
C GLN A 26 -11.88 6.27 37.22
N VAL A 27 -13.07 5.83 36.88
CA VAL A 27 -14.30 6.32 37.51
C VAL A 27 -14.37 5.90 38.99
N CYS A 28 -13.94 4.68 39.33
CA CYS A 28 -13.85 4.23 40.72
C CYS A 28 -12.91 5.11 41.56
N THR A 29 -11.78 5.61 40.98
CA THR A 29 -10.90 6.55 41.73
C THR A 29 -11.64 7.82 42.16
N SER A 30 -12.54 8.34 41.31
CA SER A 30 -13.36 9.52 41.65
C SER A 30 -14.38 9.22 42.75
N LEU A 31 -14.98 8.02 42.77
CA LEU A 31 -15.87 7.59 43.85
C LEU A 31 -15.12 7.44 45.17
N VAL A 32 -13.89 6.92 45.16
CA VAL A 32 -13.03 6.82 46.34
C VAL A 32 -12.66 8.22 46.84
N GLN A 33 -12.45 9.22 45.98
CA GLN A 33 -12.22 10.62 46.38
C GLN A 33 -13.41 11.21 47.19
N ILE A 34 -14.66 10.88 46.81
CA ILE A 34 -15.84 11.28 47.59
C ILE A 34 -15.75 10.71 49.00
N GLN A 35 -15.42 9.43 49.14
CA GLN A 35 -15.30 8.78 50.45
C GLN A 35 -14.14 9.33 51.28
N ILE A 36 -13.01 9.73 50.66
CA ILE A 36 -11.89 10.38 51.34
C ILE A 36 -12.36 11.71 51.93
N THR A 37 -13.05 12.50 51.11
CA THR A 37 -13.57 13.81 51.55
C THR A 37 -14.58 13.67 52.70
N GLN A 38 -15.44 12.63 52.64
CA GLN A 38 -16.37 12.32 53.73
C GLN A 38 -15.62 11.98 55.01
N GLY A 39 -14.59 11.10 54.97
CA GLY A 39 -13.82 10.72 56.14
C GLY A 39 -13.07 11.92 56.77
N LEU A 40 -12.63 12.90 55.95
CA LEU A 40 -12.02 14.13 56.41
C LEU A 40 -13.05 15.04 57.16
N LEU A 41 -14.28 15.15 56.63
CA LEU A 41 -15.34 15.95 57.24
C LEU A 41 -15.85 15.33 58.56
N ASP A 42 -15.87 14.00 58.64
CA ASP A 42 -16.26 13.23 59.82
C ASP A 42 -15.14 13.24 60.89
N GLY A 43 -13.94 13.70 60.60
CA GLY A 43 -12.77 13.72 61.51
C GLY A 43 -12.20 12.32 61.79
N ASP A 44 -12.57 11.29 61.01
CA ASP A 44 -12.07 9.92 61.17
C ASP A 44 -10.74 9.72 60.43
N LEU A 45 -9.63 9.93 61.14
CA LEU A 45 -8.29 9.82 60.62
C LEU A 45 -7.95 8.41 60.11
N ARG A 46 -8.52 7.37 60.73
CA ARG A 46 -8.31 5.98 60.36
C ARG A 46 -8.99 5.66 59.04
N ALA A 47 -10.25 6.02 58.90
CA ALA A 47 -11.01 5.85 57.67
C ALA A 47 -10.36 6.64 56.51
N PHE A 48 -9.95 7.88 56.76
CA PHE A 48 -9.22 8.73 55.80
C PHE A 48 -7.93 8.03 55.29
N THR A 49 -7.07 7.54 56.20
CA THR A 49 -5.80 6.88 55.83
C THR A 49 -6.03 5.62 55.01
N ILE A 50 -7.00 4.75 55.38
CA ILE A 50 -7.32 3.54 54.66
C ILE A 50 -7.79 3.85 53.22
N ARG A 51 -8.62 4.89 53.06
CA ARG A 51 -9.16 5.32 51.75
C ARG A 51 -8.09 5.93 50.85
N ILE A 52 -7.09 6.63 51.41
CA ILE A 52 -5.93 7.08 50.63
C ILE A 52 -5.10 5.90 50.11
N ILE A 53 -4.87 4.88 50.95
CA ILE A 53 -4.17 3.67 50.49
C ILE A 53 -4.98 2.98 49.37
N LEU A 54 -6.30 2.88 49.51
CA LEU A 54 -7.19 2.34 48.48
C LEU A 54 -7.09 3.17 47.17
N LEU A 55 -7.03 4.49 47.25
CA LEU A 55 -6.85 5.36 46.09
C LEU A 55 -5.52 5.08 45.38
N LEU A 56 -4.43 4.92 46.12
CA LEU A 56 -3.12 4.59 45.53
C LEU A 56 -3.14 3.21 44.85
N LEU A 57 -3.78 2.21 45.45
CA LEU A 57 -3.93 0.87 44.87
C LEU A 57 -4.82 0.89 43.61
N THR A 58 -5.90 1.67 43.60
CA THR A 58 -6.74 1.80 42.40
C THR A 58 -5.98 2.51 41.27
N TRP A 59 -5.20 3.55 41.56
CA TRP A 59 -4.33 4.18 40.56
C TRP A 59 -3.27 3.24 40.03
N LEU A 60 -2.64 2.42 40.89
CA LEU A 60 -1.70 1.38 40.45
C LEU A 60 -2.38 0.40 39.48
N ALA A 61 -3.59 -0.06 39.82
CA ALA A 61 -4.37 -0.94 38.95
C ALA A 61 -4.71 -0.29 37.59
N VAL A 62 -5.08 1.01 37.58
CA VAL A 62 -5.31 1.77 36.34
C VAL A 62 -4.04 1.78 35.49
N VAL A 63 -2.88 2.11 36.06
CA VAL A 63 -1.61 2.16 35.33
C VAL A 63 -1.24 0.80 34.75
N LEU A 64 -1.40 -0.29 35.51
CA LEU A 64 -1.14 -1.65 35.01
C LEU A 64 -2.08 -2.02 33.86
N CYS A 65 -3.36 -1.64 33.94
CA CYS A 65 -4.30 -1.85 32.83
C CYS A 65 -3.96 -1.02 31.59
N LEU A 66 -3.49 0.23 31.74
CA LEU A 66 -3.04 1.07 30.62
C LEU A 66 -1.77 0.52 29.96
N ILE A 67 -0.83 -0.03 30.74
CA ILE A 67 0.36 -0.71 30.19
C ILE A 67 -0.07 -1.95 29.38
N ALA A 68 -0.95 -2.78 29.94
CA ALA A 68 -1.48 -3.94 29.26
C ALA A 68 -2.25 -3.57 27.97
N GLU A 69 -3.07 -2.51 28.04
CA GLU A 69 -3.78 -1.95 26.89
C GLU A 69 -2.81 -1.54 25.79
N THR A 70 -1.79 -0.74 26.09
CA THR A 70 -0.77 -0.31 25.12
C THR A 70 -0.10 -1.49 24.43
N PHE A 71 0.23 -2.54 25.20
CA PHE A 71 0.82 -3.77 24.68
C PHE A 71 -0.13 -4.51 23.71
N PHE A 72 -1.38 -4.75 24.12
CA PHE A 72 -2.36 -5.46 23.29
C PHE A 72 -2.80 -4.63 22.08
N GLN A 73 -2.97 -3.33 22.23
CA GLN A 73 -3.29 -2.40 21.13
C GLN A 73 -2.19 -2.41 20.08
N GLY A 74 -0.93 -2.21 20.49
CA GLY A 74 0.20 -2.25 19.55
C GLY A 74 0.30 -3.58 18.81
N ARG A 75 0.03 -4.69 19.50
CA ARG A 75 0.01 -6.02 18.91
C ARG A 75 -1.15 -6.22 17.93
N ALA A 76 -2.33 -5.66 18.24
CA ALA A 76 -3.50 -5.69 17.37
C ALA A 76 -3.27 -4.86 16.10
N VAL A 77 -2.80 -3.62 16.24
CA VAL A 77 -2.47 -2.72 15.12
C VAL A 77 -1.42 -3.34 14.20
N ARG A 78 -0.33 -3.87 14.77
CA ARG A 78 0.70 -4.58 13.98
C ARG A 78 0.10 -5.72 13.16
N ARG A 79 -0.77 -6.56 13.75
CA ARG A 79 -1.42 -7.67 13.04
C ARG A 79 -2.35 -7.20 11.94
N MET A 80 -3.12 -6.14 12.19
CA MET A 80 -4.03 -5.56 11.20
C MET A 80 -3.26 -4.96 10.03
N ASN A 81 -2.19 -4.21 10.28
CA ASN A 81 -1.33 -3.64 9.23
C ASN A 81 -0.66 -4.73 8.38
N ASN A 82 -0.15 -5.79 9.02
CA ASN A 82 0.46 -6.91 8.29
C ASN A 82 -0.58 -7.67 7.46
N ALA A 83 -1.79 -7.87 7.99
CA ALA A 83 -2.88 -8.49 7.22
C ALA A 83 -3.30 -7.63 6.03
N LEU A 84 -3.40 -6.31 6.23
CA LEU A 84 -3.73 -5.36 5.16
C LEU A 84 -2.67 -5.38 4.06
N ARG A 85 -1.38 -5.27 4.41
CA ARG A 85 -0.27 -5.33 3.43
C ARG A 85 -0.24 -6.66 2.67
N ARG A 86 -0.53 -7.77 3.34
CA ARG A 86 -0.62 -9.08 2.69
C ARG A 86 -1.76 -9.14 1.68
N ASP A 87 -2.94 -8.65 2.07
CA ASP A 87 -4.11 -8.63 1.19
C ASP A 87 -3.89 -7.66 0.00
N MET A 88 -3.17 -6.54 0.21
CA MET A 88 -2.72 -5.64 -0.88
C MET A 88 -1.76 -6.34 -1.84
N ALA A 89 -0.74 -7.02 -1.32
CA ALA A 89 0.23 -7.75 -2.14
C ALA A 89 -0.45 -8.87 -2.96
N ALA A 90 -1.34 -9.64 -2.32
CA ALA A 90 -2.13 -10.65 -3.04
C ALA A 90 -2.97 -10.03 -4.15
N GLY A 91 -3.58 -8.87 -3.89
CA GLY A 91 -4.37 -8.20 -4.89
C GLY A 91 -3.59 -7.60 -6.06
N LEU A 92 -2.34 -7.23 -5.85
CA LEU A 92 -1.49 -6.82 -6.98
C LEU A 92 -1.22 -7.97 -7.95
N LEU A 93 -1.11 -9.21 -7.44
CA LEU A 93 -0.91 -10.39 -8.28
C LEU A 93 -2.13 -10.72 -9.16
N HIS A 94 -3.33 -10.29 -8.77
CA HIS A 94 -4.55 -10.47 -9.58
C HIS A 94 -4.81 -9.35 -10.59
N LYS A 95 -3.99 -8.28 -10.58
CA LYS A 95 -4.09 -7.22 -11.59
C LYS A 95 -3.52 -7.70 -12.93
N THR A 96 -4.18 -7.32 -14.00
CA THR A 96 -3.60 -7.50 -15.33
C THR A 96 -2.34 -6.65 -15.50
N HIS A 97 -1.46 -7.05 -16.43
CA HIS A 97 -0.25 -6.27 -16.74
C HIS A 97 -0.57 -4.80 -17.05
N GLN A 98 -1.62 -4.55 -17.83
CA GLN A 98 -2.05 -3.18 -18.14
C GLN A 98 -2.52 -2.40 -16.91
N GLU A 99 -3.28 -3.04 -16.01
CA GLU A 99 -3.76 -2.39 -14.78
C GLU A 99 -2.62 -2.06 -13.83
N TYR A 100 -1.63 -2.96 -13.73
CA TYR A 100 -0.45 -2.72 -12.90
C TYR A 100 0.36 -1.52 -13.42
N HIS A 101 0.60 -1.44 -14.72
CA HIS A 101 1.41 -0.37 -15.33
C HIS A 101 0.65 0.96 -15.56
N LYS A 102 -0.66 1.05 -15.21
CA LYS A 102 -1.38 2.35 -15.16
C LYS A 102 -0.90 3.25 -14.03
N GLN A 103 -0.28 2.68 -13.01
CA GLN A 103 0.26 3.39 -11.85
C GLN A 103 1.77 3.24 -11.82
N GLU A 104 2.46 4.30 -11.41
CA GLU A 104 3.91 4.25 -11.20
C GLU A 104 4.27 3.43 -9.94
N SER A 105 5.45 2.82 -9.90
CA SER A 105 5.93 2.06 -8.74
C SER A 105 5.93 2.89 -7.45
N GLY A 106 6.20 4.20 -7.55
CA GLY A 106 6.14 5.13 -6.42
C GLY A 106 4.75 5.28 -5.80
N GLU A 107 3.66 5.16 -6.59
CA GLU A 107 2.31 5.17 -6.06
C GLU A 107 2.02 3.92 -5.23
N TYR A 108 2.42 2.75 -5.72
CA TYR A 108 2.31 1.51 -4.96
C TYR A 108 3.12 1.57 -3.67
N LEU A 109 4.36 2.07 -3.72
CA LEU A 109 5.18 2.26 -2.52
C LEU A 109 4.47 3.18 -1.50
N SER A 110 3.88 4.28 -1.97
CA SER A 110 3.08 5.18 -1.12
C SER A 110 1.87 4.46 -0.50
N GLN A 111 1.17 3.60 -1.24
CA GLN A 111 0.06 2.81 -0.71
C GLN A 111 0.51 1.88 0.42
N PHE A 112 1.62 1.14 0.22
CA PHE A 112 2.16 0.21 1.22
C PHE A 112 2.73 0.89 2.47
N THR A 113 3.12 2.15 2.38
CA THR A 113 3.73 2.93 3.47
C THR A 113 2.79 3.99 4.01
N ASN A 114 2.58 5.07 3.26
CA ASN A 114 1.83 6.24 3.73
C ASN A 114 0.35 5.95 3.94
N ASP A 115 -0.32 5.29 2.98
CA ASP A 115 -1.77 5.05 3.09
C ASP A 115 -2.07 4.08 4.24
N VAL A 116 -1.23 3.05 4.46
CA VAL A 116 -1.35 2.16 5.63
C VAL A 116 -1.13 2.93 6.93
N ASN A 117 -0.15 3.84 6.99
CA ASN A 117 0.08 4.68 8.17
C ASN A 117 -1.10 5.64 8.43
N GLN A 118 -1.70 6.20 7.37
CA GLN A 118 -2.91 7.03 7.50
C GLN A 118 -4.11 6.21 8.03
N ILE A 119 -4.29 4.97 7.57
CA ILE A 119 -5.30 4.05 8.09
C ILE A 119 -5.05 3.74 9.57
N GLU A 120 -3.79 3.52 9.96
CA GLU A 120 -3.44 3.31 11.36
C GLU A 120 -3.83 4.51 12.23
N GLN A 121 -3.44 5.72 11.80
CA GLN A 121 -3.68 6.96 12.56
C GLN A 121 -5.15 7.40 12.56
N MET A 122 -5.89 7.14 11.47
CA MET A 122 -7.26 7.62 11.32
C MET A 122 -8.33 6.56 11.61
N ALA A 123 -7.98 5.26 11.59
CA ALA A 123 -8.94 4.19 11.79
C ALA A 123 -8.59 3.26 12.95
N TRP A 124 -7.40 2.62 12.94
CA TRP A 124 -7.09 1.59 13.93
C TRP A 124 -6.93 2.17 15.32
N THR A 125 -6.05 3.17 15.48
CA THR A 125 -5.81 3.82 16.78
C THR A 125 -7.06 4.54 17.30
N PRO A 126 -7.77 5.36 16.50
CA PRO A 126 -9.03 5.97 16.94
C PRO A 126 -10.10 4.97 17.36
N PHE A 127 -10.17 3.81 16.74
CA PHE A 127 -11.14 2.78 17.11
C PHE A 127 -11.02 2.39 18.60
N PHE A 128 -9.80 2.09 19.05
CA PHE A 128 -9.54 1.76 20.46
C PHE A 128 -9.85 2.94 21.37
N THR A 129 -9.36 4.13 21.03
CA THR A 129 -9.59 5.34 21.82
C THR A 129 -11.08 5.69 21.94
N ILE A 130 -11.88 5.51 20.86
CA ILE A 130 -13.33 5.71 20.91
C ILE A 130 -13.97 4.71 21.86
N MET A 131 -13.55 3.45 21.84
CA MET A 131 -14.08 2.42 22.74
C MET A 131 -13.83 2.78 24.21
N GLY A 132 -12.61 3.16 24.55
CA GLY A 132 -12.27 3.57 25.91
C GLY A 132 -13.01 4.82 26.36
N SER A 133 -13.04 5.84 25.50
CA SER A 133 -13.79 7.08 25.81
C SER A 133 -15.29 6.83 25.95
N ALA A 134 -15.87 5.95 25.13
CA ALA A 134 -17.26 5.55 25.27
C ALA A 134 -17.51 4.81 26.60
N ALA A 135 -16.61 3.91 27.00
CA ALA A 135 -16.69 3.23 28.29
C ALA A 135 -16.63 4.24 29.46
N GLN A 136 -15.71 5.22 29.39
CA GLN A 136 -15.59 6.29 30.38
C GLN A 136 -16.89 7.09 30.52
N VAL A 137 -17.50 7.44 29.38
CA VAL A 137 -18.79 8.16 29.38
C VAL A 137 -19.88 7.32 30.03
N VAL A 138 -20.02 6.03 29.67
CA VAL A 138 -21.04 5.13 30.21
C VAL A 138 -20.85 4.95 31.71
N PHE A 139 -19.65 4.60 32.16
CA PHE A 139 -19.37 4.44 33.60
C PHE A 139 -19.54 5.75 34.38
N GLY A 140 -19.14 6.87 33.80
CA GLY A 140 -19.32 8.20 34.40
C GLY A 140 -20.81 8.56 34.57
N ILE A 141 -21.63 8.32 33.53
CA ILE A 141 -23.09 8.56 33.60
C ILE A 141 -23.73 7.66 34.65
N VAL A 142 -23.36 6.37 34.72
CA VAL A 142 -23.85 5.45 35.75
C VAL A 142 -23.46 5.91 37.17
N ALA A 143 -22.21 6.36 37.35
CA ALA A 143 -21.77 6.90 38.63
C ALA A 143 -22.52 8.17 39.03
N LEU A 144 -22.77 9.10 38.09
CA LEU A 144 -23.55 10.30 38.35
C LEU A 144 -24.99 9.98 38.72
N ALA A 145 -25.61 8.98 38.04
CA ALA A 145 -26.95 8.50 38.36
C ALA A 145 -27.05 7.91 39.78
N SER A 146 -25.99 7.24 40.26
CA SER A 146 -25.94 6.69 41.63
C SER A 146 -25.83 7.77 42.71
N ILE A 147 -25.40 8.96 42.37
CA ILE A 147 -25.31 10.09 43.31
C ILE A 147 -26.64 10.83 43.38
N HIS A 148 -27.17 11.28 42.23
CA HIS A 148 -28.49 11.92 42.16
C HIS A 148 -29.05 11.91 40.72
N TRP A 149 -30.36 11.66 40.56
CA TRP A 149 -31.03 11.54 39.26
C TRP A 149 -30.95 12.83 38.38
N LEU A 150 -30.95 14.04 39.02
CA LEU A 150 -30.82 15.31 38.31
C LEU A 150 -29.45 15.40 37.60
N LEU A 151 -28.37 14.83 38.19
CA LEU A 151 -27.04 14.77 37.57
C LEU A 151 -27.07 13.87 36.34
N LEU A 152 -27.86 12.81 36.34
CA LEU A 152 -28.08 11.99 35.14
C LEU A 152 -28.73 12.83 34.02
N VAL A 153 -29.84 13.54 34.34
CA VAL A 153 -30.56 14.33 33.33
C VAL A 153 -29.68 15.41 32.70
N ILE A 154 -28.98 16.20 33.54
CA ILE A 154 -28.11 17.24 33.02
C ILE A 154 -26.94 16.66 32.18
N SER A 155 -26.39 15.51 32.59
CA SER A 155 -25.33 14.83 31.84
C SER A 155 -25.81 14.35 30.47
N LEU A 156 -27.03 13.86 30.36
CA LEU A 156 -27.63 13.45 29.08
C LEU A 156 -27.89 14.66 28.16
N VAL A 157 -28.38 15.76 28.71
CA VAL A 157 -28.58 17.02 27.94
C VAL A 157 -27.22 17.53 27.40
N ILE A 158 -26.20 17.54 28.25
CA ILE A 158 -24.87 17.95 27.85
C ILE A 158 -24.27 17.00 26.82
N ALA A 159 -24.47 15.69 26.96
CA ALA A 159 -24.04 14.72 25.97
C ALA A 159 -24.65 14.98 24.59
N LEU A 160 -25.94 15.33 24.54
CA LEU A 160 -26.60 15.73 23.29
C LEU A 160 -25.94 17.01 22.69
N VAL A 161 -25.72 18.03 23.50
CA VAL A 161 -25.06 19.27 23.05
C VAL A 161 -23.67 18.96 22.46
N MET A 162 -22.87 18.17 23.17
CA MET A 162 -21.49 17.82 22.77
C MET A 162 -21.44 16.94 21.52
N ILE A 163 -22.50 16.19 21.20
CA ILE A 163 -22.60 15.40 19.96
C ILE A 163 -23.07 16.26 18.77
N PHE A 164 -24.00 17.19 18.99
CA PHE A 164 -24.61 17.97 17.91
C PHE A 164 -23.75 19.18 17.50
N VAL A 165 -23.13 19.89 18.44
CA VAL A 165 -22.36 21.10 18.14
C VAL A 165 -21.22 20.84 17.13
N PRO A 166 -20.38 19.79 17.23
CA PRO A 166 -19.34 19.52 16.23
C PRO A 166 -19.87 19.29 14.82
N ARG A 167 -21.09 18.72 14.69
CA ARG A 167 -21.71 18.45 13.39
C ARG A 167 -22.00 19.71 12.60
N LEU A 168 -22.26 20.84 13.27
CA LEU A 168 -22.48 22.14 12.60
C LEU A 168 -21.25 22.61 11.81
N PHE A 169 -20.07 22.22 12.27
CA PHE A 169 -18.78 22.64 11.68
C PHE A 169 -18.17 21.59 10.74
N SER A 170 -18.71 20.36 10.71
CA SER A 170 -18.14 19.23 9.96
C SER A 170 -18.02 19.52 8.44
N LYS A 171 -19.01 20.20 7.87
CA LYS A 171 -19.04 20.56 6.45
C LYS A 171 -17.90 21.52 6.08
N ARG A 172 -17.68 22.56 6.91
CA ARG A 172 -16.60 23.53 6.71
C ARG A 172 -15.22 22.88 6.85
N LEU A 173 -15.05 22.01 7.85
CA LEU A 173 -13.79 21.30 8.05
C LEU A 173 -13.50 20.33 6.90
N GLY A 174 -14.53 19.68 6.36
CA GLY A 174 -14.42 18.81 5.19
C GLY A 174 -13.94 19.55 3.94
N THR A 175 -14.51 20.72 3.62
CA THR A 175 -14.07 21.51 2.45
C THR A 175 -12.65 22.03 2.56
N VAL A 176 -12.23 22.49 3.74
CA VAL A 176 -10.84 22.93 3.98
C VAL A 176 -9.88 21.76 3.94
N GLY A 177 -10.29 20.58 4.46
CA GLY A 177 -9.50 19.36 4.44
C GLY A 177 -9.23 18.84 3.00
N THR A 178 -10.27 18.82 2.15
CA THR A 178 -10.10 18.42 0.73
C THR A 178 -9.22 19.40 -0.04
N ALA A 179 -9.35 20.71 0.20
CA ALA A 179 -8.49 21.73 -0.41
C ALA A 179 -7.03 21.56 0.02
N CYS A 180 -6.78 21.25 1.30
CA CYS A 180 -5.43 20.97 1.80
C CYS A 180 -4.82 19.73 1.15
N ALA A 181 -5.57 18.64 1.03
CA ALA A 181 -5.11 17.41 0.38
C ALA A 181 -4.78 17.63 -1.10
N ALA A 182 -5.59 18.40 -1.82
CA ALA A 182 -5.34 18.76 -3.22
C ALA A 182 -4.06 19.61 -3.37
N SER A 183 -3.86 20.63 -2.52
CA SER A 183 -2.64 21.45 -2.52
C SER A 183 -1.39 20.64 -2.19
N GLN A 184 -1.48 19.68 -1.25
CA GLN A 184 -0.38 18.76 -0.95
C GLN A 184 0.01 17.91 -2.17
N ALA A 185 -0.97 17.32 -2.86
CA ALA A 185 -0.72 16.49 -4.04
C ALA A 185 -0.06 17.30 -5.17
N ASP A 186 -0.56 18.51 -5.45
CA ASP A 186 0.01 19.42 -6.45
C ASP A 186 1.46 19.83 -6.10
N SER A 187 1.73 20.18 -4.85
CA SER A 187 3.06 20.56 -4.39
C SER A 187 4.05 19.41 -4.48
N VAL A 188 3.64 18.19 -4.09
CA VAL A 188 4.47 16.98 -4.22
C VAL A 188 4.80 16.70 -5.69
N SER A 189 3.83 16.84 -6.61
CA SER A 189 4.05 16.67 -8.04
C SER A 189 5.06 17.67 -8.59
N LYS A 190 4.95 18.95 -8.21
CA LYS A 190 5.90 20.00 -8.62
C LYS A 190 7.32 19.76 -8.10
N ILE A 191 7.44 19.35 -6.83
CA ILE A 191 8.76 19.01 -6.26
C ILE A 191 9.36 17.78 -6.97
N LYS A 192 8.55 16.77 -7.27
CA LYS A 192 8.98 15.58 -8.05
C LYS A 192 9.55 15.98 -9.41
N ASP A 193 8.87 16.87 -10.15
CA ASP A 193 9.32 17.36 -11.43
C ASP A 193 10.67 18.11 -11.34
N LEU A 194 10.81 18.97 -10.33
CA LEU A 194 12.05 19.70 -10.09
C LEU A 194 13.21 18.74 -9.75
N LEU A 195 12.96 17.73 -8.91
CA LEU A 195 13.95 16.70 -8.57
C LEU A 195 14.34 15.86 -9.78
N ALA A 196 13.38 15.46 -10.61
CA ALA A 196 13.65 14.71 -11.83
C ALA A 196 14.45 15.53 -12.85
N GLY A 197 14.22 16.86 -12.89
CA GLY A 197 14.95 17.79 -13.75
C GLY A 197 16.23 18.37 -13.13
N TYR A 198 16.67 17.89 -11.95
CA TYR A 198 17.81 18.46 -11.21
C TYR A 198 19.08 18.61 -12.06
N ASP A 199 19.52 17.54 -12.73
CA ASP A 199 20.74 17.56 -13.56
C ASP A 199 20.63 18.53 -14.73
N VAL A 200 19.43 18.65 -15.33
CA VAL A 200 19.18 19.60 -16.43
C VAL A 200 19.31 21.03 -15.91
N LEU A 201 18.65 21.35 -14.80
CA LEU A 201 18.71 22.71 -14.22
C LEU A 201 20.14 23.06 -13.79
N ARG A 202 20.85 22.11 -13.19
CA ARG A 202 22.23 22.27 -12.76
C ARG A 202 23.18 22.49 -13.94
N PHE A 203 23.05 21.68 -15.00
CA PHE A 203 23.86 21.80 -16.19
C PHE A 203 23.71 23.16 -16.90
N PHE A 204 22.47 23.69 -16.91
CA PHE A 204 22.17 25.00 -17.51
C PHE A 204 22.35 26.19 -16.54
N GLY A 205 22.88 25.98 -15.32
CA GLY A 205 23.12 27.05 -14.34
C GLY A 205 21.83 27.74 -13.85
N LYS A 206 20.71 26.99 -13.77
CA LYS A 206 19.41 27.49 -13.34
C LYS A 206 19.07 27.12 -11.89
N ASP A 207 20.04 27.24 -10.99
CA ASP A 207 19.93 26.88 -9.57
C ASP A 207 18.81 27.69 -8.87
N GLU A 208 18.66 28.98 -9.22
CA GLU A 208 17.57 29.82 -8.69
C GLU A 208 16.16 29.30 -9.06
N ARG A 209 16.00 28.71 -10.25
CA ARG A 209 14.72 28.13 -10.67
C ARG A 209 14.37 26.89 -9.86
N PHE A 210 15.38 26.12 -9.48
CA PHE A 210 15.18 24.96 -8.61
C PHE A 210 14.73 25.39 -7.21
N THR A 211 15.50 26.29 -6.55
CA THR A 211 15.20 26.75 -5.19
C THR A 211 13.87 27.51 -5.12
N SER A 212 13.64 28.48 -6.01
CA SER A 212 12.37 29.22 -6.04
C SER A 212 11.16 28.36 -6.36
N GLY A 213 11.33 27.32 -7.16
CA GLY A 213 10.27 26.36 -7.47
C GLY A 213 9.90 25.50 -6.26
N VAL A 214 10.91 25.04 -5.50
CA VAL A 214 10.68 24.31 -4.24
C VAL A 214 10.03 25.23 -3.20
N ASP A 215 10.51 26.46 -3.05
CA ASP A 215 9.96 27.43 -2.11
C ASP A 215 8.47 27.74 -2.41
N ALA A 216 8.13 27.99 -3.68
CA ALA A 216 6.74 28.25 -4.09
C ALA A 216 5.82 27.03 -3.84
N ALA A 217 6.30 25.81 -4.12
CA ALA A 217 5.54 24.59 -3.87
C ALA A 217 5.36 24.37 -2.35
N SER A 218 6.41 24.60 -1.57
CA SER A 218 6.39 24.50 -0.09
C SER A 218 5.43 25.51 0.52
N ASP A 219 5.51 26.79 0.11
CA ASP A 219 4.64 27.85 0.63
C ASP A 219 3.17 27.57 0.35
N SER A 220 2.83 27.12 -0.85
CA SER A 220 1.46 26.71 -1.20
C SER A 220 0.94 25.59 -0.29
N MET A 221 1.76 24.57 -0.04
CA MET A 221 1.43 23.46 0.84
C MET A 221 1.25 23.91 2.29
N GLU A 222 2.18 24.71 2.80
CA GLU A 222 2.16 25.17 4.20
C GLU A 222 1.03 26.18 4.45
N GLN A 223 0.69 27.04 3.50
CA GLN A 223 -0.50 27.90 3.61
C GLN A 223 -1.79 27.10 3.68
N ALA A 224 -1.92 26.01 2.90
CA ALA A 224 -3.09 25.15 2.95
C ALA A 224 -3.19 24.40 4.30
N LYS A 225 -2.07 23.90 4.84
CA LYS A 225 -1.99 23.30 6.18
C LYS A 225 -2.34 24.31 7.28
N TYR A 226 -1.80 25.53 7.19
CA TYR A 226 -2.09 26.60 8.13
C TYR A 226 -3.59 26.92 8.19
N LYS A 227 -4.25 27.06 7.03
CA LYS A 227 -5.70 27.26 6.97
C LYS A 227 -6.48 26.11 7.59
N LEU A 228 -6.06 24.86 7.34
CA LEU A 228 -6.68 23.68 7.94
C LEU A 228 -6.50 23.67 9.46
N THR A 229 -5.29 23.92 9.96
CA THR A 229 -4.96 23.94 11.38
C THR A 229 -5.74 25.02 12.13
N ILE A 230 -5.77 26.26 11.62
CA ILE A 230 -6.55 27.34 12.25
C ILE A 230 -8.04 26.99 12.31
N ASN A 231 -8.63 26.47 11.24
CA ASN A 231 -10.04 26.09 11.28
C ASN A 231 -10.29 24.94 12.26
N LYS A 232 -9.43 23.90 12.25
CA LYS A 232 -9.54 22.75 13.15
C LYS A 232 -9.39 23.15 14.62
N ASP A 233 -8.33 23.89 14.92
CA ASP A 233 -8.00 24.24 16.29
C ASP A 233 -8.90 25.36 16.82
N GLY A 234 -9.31 26.31 15.96
CA GLY A 234 -10.30 27.33 16.32
C GLY A 234 -11.66 26.73 16.67
N ILE A 235 -12.13 25.73 15.87
CA ILE A 235 -13.33 24.96 16.21
C ILE A 235 -13.10 24.18 17.52
N GLY A 236 -11.92 23.59 17.71
CA GLY A 236 -11.53 22.88 18.93
C GLY A 236 -11.59 23.77 20.17
N CYS A 237 -11.08 24.99 20.08
CA CYS A 237 -11.17 25.99 21.18
C CYS A 237 -12.64 26.37 21.46
N GLY A 238 -13.44 26.58 20.43
CA GLY A 238 -14.88 26.84 20.61
C GLY A 238 -15.61 25.70 21.34
N LEU A 239 -15.32 24.45 20.96
CA LEU A 239 -15.87 23.26 21.65
C LEU A 239 -15.37 23.14 23.09
N ALA A 240 -14.11 23.47 23.36
CA ALA A 240 -13.55 23.51 24.72
C ALA A 240 -14.28 24.53 25.58
N TYR A 241 -14.59 25.72 25.03
CA TYR A 241 -15.38 26.72 25.73
C TYR A 241 -16.81 26.24 26.04
N VAL A 242 -17.50 25.63 25.09
CA VAL A 242 -18.82 24.99 25.30
C VAL A 242 -18.74 23.94 26.40
N SER A 243 -17.68 23.10 26.40
CA SER A 243 -17.43 22.13 27.47
C SER A 243 -17.26 22.79 28.83
N ALA A 244 -16.49 23.89 28.90
CA ALA A 244 -16.30 24.63 30.16
C ALA A 244 -17.61 25.23 30.69
N VAL A 245 -18.44 25.80 29.82
CA VAL A 245 -19.78 26.30 30.20
C VAL A 245 -20.66 25.17 30.74
N CYS A 246 -20.65 24.01 30.10
CA CYS A 246 -21.34 22.83 30.58
C CYS A 246 -20.84 22.36 31.95
N GLN A 247 -19.52 22.37 32.18
CA GLN A 247 -18.95 22.03 33.49
C GLN A 247 -19.37 22.99 34.56
N VAL A 248 -19.37 24.29 34.29
CA VAL A 248 -19.86 25.33 35.25
C VAL A 248 -21.34 25.10 35.56
N ALA A 249 -22.18 24.79 34.58
CA ALA A 249 -23.59 24.49 34.81
C ALA A 249 -23.80 23.30 35.79
N VAL A 250 -22.95 22.26 35.67
CA VAL A 250 -23.00 21.14 36.64
C VAL A 250 -22.51 21.54 38.03
N VAL A 251 -21.46 22.36 38.12
CA VAL A 251 -20.97 22.87 39.40
C VAL A 251 -22.05 23.71 40.10
N ILE A 252 -22.78 24.54 39.36
CA ILE A 252 -23.92 25.29 39.88
C ILE A 252 -25.00 24.34 40.40
N LEU A 253 -25.39 23.34 39.61
CA LEU A 253 -26.40 22.33 40.04
C LEU A 253 -25.93 21.59 41.29
N LEU A 254 -24.67 21.17 41.36
CA LEU A 254 -24.09 20.54 42.56
C LEU A 254 -24.18 21.45 43.78
N GLY A 255 -23.81 22.72 43.63
CA GLY A 255 -23.91 23.71 44.70
C GLY A 255 -25.36 23.86 45.21
N VAL A 256 -26.34 23.93 44.30
CA VAL A 256 -27.76 24.02 44.67
C VAL A 256 -28.22 22.75 45.40
N LEU A 257 -27.84 21.57 44.95
CA LEU A 257 -28.21 20.29 45.57
C LEU A 257 -27.59 20.14 46.98
N ILE A 258 -26.35 20.60 47.17
CA ILE A 258 -25.67 20.58 48.47
C ILE A 258 -26.31 21.59 49.44
N LEU A 259 -26.54 22.84 48.98
CA LEU A 259 -27.17 23.88 49.82
C LEU A 259 -28.60 23.56 50.26
N ASN A 260 -29.28 22.67 49.53
CA ASN A 260 -30.61 22.16 49.90
C ASN A 260 -30.55 20.80 50.64
N ASP A 261 -29.40 20.38 51.13
CA ASP A 261 -29.15 19.13 51.86
C ASP A 261 -29.60 17.85 51.10
N MET A 262 -29.70 17.93 49.76
CA MET A 262 -30.09 16.80 48.93
C MET A 262 -28.94 15.79 48.68
N ILE A 263 -27.69 16.27 48.75
CA ILE A 263 -26.48 15.47 48.62
C ILE A 263 -25.40 15.95 49.60
N PRO A 264 -24.52 15.06 50.10
CA PRO A 264 -23.43 15.46 51.03
C PRO A 264 -22.40 16.37 50.37
N LEU A 265 -21.85 17.32 51.15
CA LEU A 265 -20.74 18.22 50.69
C LEU A 265 -19.53 17.42 50.14
N ALA A 266 -19.26 16.27 50.72
CA ALA A 266 -18.18 15.36 50.26
C ALA A 266 -18.26 14.98 48.79
N THR A 267 -19.45 14.98 48.19
CA THR A 267 -19.65 14.62 46.79
C THR A 267 -19.14 15.66 45.81
N PHE A 268 -18.92 16.91 46.27
CA PHE A 268 -18.54 18.03 45.39
C PHE A 268 -17.27 17.74 44.55
N MET A 269 -16.18 17.31 45.18
CA MET A 269 -14.90 17.08 44.48
C MET A 269 -14.94 15.90 43.54
N GLY A 270 -15.41 14.75 44.00
CA GLY A 270 -15.45 13.50 43.17
C GLY A 270 -16.43 13.60 42.02
N THR A 271 -17.59 14.25 42.19
CA THR A 271 -18.56 14.48 41.12
C THR A 271 -18.00 15.38 40.04
N GLY A 272 -17.22 16.41 40.41
CA GLY A 272 -16.53 17.30 39.47
C GLY A 272 -15.57 16.52 38.56
N THR A 273 -14.79 15.58 39.11
CA THR A 273 -13.87 14.74 38.32
C THR A 273 -14.59 13.75 37.43
N ILE A 274 -15.70 13.15 37.87
CA ILE A 274 -16.54 12.29 37.04
C ILE A 274 -17.12 13.06 35.84
N CYS A 275 -17.66 14.25 36.08
CA CYS A 275 -18.20 15.11 35.04
C CYS A 275 -17.14 15.51 34.02
N ALA A 276 -15.94 15.93 34.48
CA ALA A 276 -14.82 16.25 33.61
C ALA A 276 -14.45 15.02 32.72
N GLY A 277 -14.43 13.81 33.29
CA GLY A 277 -14.20 12.57 32.57
C GLY A 277 -15.25 12.32 31.48
N VAL A 278 -16.54 12.47 31.78
CA VAL A 278 -17.64 12.33 30.80
C VAL A 278 -17.48 13.32 29.64
N TYR A 279 -17.19 14.61 29.94
CA TYR A 279 -17.06 15.63 28.89
C TYR A 279 -15.84 15.43 28.01
N ASN A 280 -14.71 15.07 28.62
CA ASN A 280 -13.49 14.74 27.87
C ASN A 280 -13.72 13.52 26.99
N GLY A 281 -14.39 12.49 27.50
CA GLY A 281 -14.75 11.31 26.71
C GLY A 281 -15.64 11.64 25.52
N LEU A 282 -16.69 12.46 25.70
CA LEU A 282 -17.57 12.91 24.61
C LEU A 282 -16.83 13.73 23.56
N ASN A 283 -15.97 14.65 23.97
CA ASN A 283 -15.12 15.43 23.06
C ASN A 283 -14.22 14.53 22.23
N GLN A 284 -13.60 13.55 22.88
CA GLN A 284 -12.70 12.60 22.21
C GLN A 284 -13.45 11.75 21.20
N VAL A 285 -14.59 11.17 21.56
CA VAL A 285 -15.43 10.40 20.63
C VAL A 285 -15.82 11.24 19.42
N SER A 286 -16.22 12.50 19.61
CA SER A 286 -16.63 13.39 18.52
C SER A 286 -15.47 13.71 17.57
N LYS A 287 -14.28 14.03 18.08
CA LYS A 287 -13.09 14.31 17.28
C LYS A 287 -12.65 13.10 16.46
N LEU A 288 -12.63 11.92 17.09
CA LEU A 288 -12.14 10.70 16.47
C LEU A 288 -13.15 10.11 15.47
N ALA A 289 -14.45 10.35 15.65
CA ALA A 289 -15.46 9.95 14.65
C ALA A 289 -15.26 10.68 13.31
N VAL A 290 -14.82 11.95 13.35
CA VAL A 290 -14.45 12.70 12.15
C VAL A 290 -13.20 12.10 11.49
N SER A 291 -12.15 11.82 12.27
CA SER A 291 -10.93 11.16 11.77
C SER A 291 -11.23 9.80 11.11
N PHE A 292 -12.11 9.03 11.74
CA PHE A 292 -12.55 7.74 11.22
C PHE A 292 -13.26 7.87 9.87
N SER A 293 -14.14 8.86 9.71
CA SER A 293 -14.80 9.14 8.43
C SER A 293 -13.79 9.54 7.34
N ALA A 294 -12.74 10.25 7.70
CA ALA A 294 -11.67 10.66 6.79
C ALA A 294 -10.77 9.49 6.34
N SER A 295 -10.81 8.34 7.01
CA SER A 295 -10.05 7.15 6.59
C SER A 295 -10.65 6.40 5.40
N LYS A 296 -11.93 6.62 5.07
CA LYS A 296 -12.64 5.89 4.01
C LYS A 296 -11.95 5.95 2.64
N PRO A 297 -11.49 7.12 2.13
CA PRO A 297 -10.81 7.19 0.83
C PRO A 297 -9.55 6.31 0.76
N TYR A 298 -8.81 6.18 1.87
CA TYR A 298 -7.62 5.31 1.92
C TYR A 298 -8.00 3.83 1.83
N PHE A 299 -9.09 3.41 2.49
CA PHE A 299 -9.61 2.05 2.34
C PHE A 299 -10.12 1.79 0.91
N ASP A 300 -10.85 2.72 0.32
CA ASP A 300 -11.40 2.58 -1.03
C ASP A 300 -10.27 2.49 -2.07
N LYS A 301 -9.18 3.24 -1.89
CA LYS A 301 -7.98 3.19 -2.73
C LYS A 301 -7.22 1.86 -2.64
N ILE A 302 -7.19 1.26 -1.45
CA ILE A 302 -6.51 -0.01 -1.15
C ILE A 302 -7.42 -1.21 -1.42
N THR A 303 -8.75 -1.03 -1.50
CA THR A 303 -9.69 -2.14 -1.69
C THR A 303 -9.39 -2.81 -3.03
N VAL A 304 -8.64 -3.85 -2.92
CA VAL A 304 -8.40 -4.82 -3.98
C VAL A 304 -9.76 -5.38 -4.35
N HIS A 305 -10.15 -5.13 -5.58
CA HIS A 305 -11.23 -5.90 -6.17
C HIS A 305 -10.73 -7.35 -6.26
N ALA A 306 -11.02 -8.15 -5.27
CA ALA A 306 -11.02 -9.60 -5.36
C ALA A 306 -12.17 -10.01 -6.30
N GLY A 307 -12.08 -9.56 -7.52
CA GLY A 307 -12.89 -10.01 -8.63
C GLY A 307 -12.14 -11.18 -9.24
N GLU A 308 -12.32 -12.36 -8.66
CA GLU A 308 -12.03 -13.62 -9.31
C GLU A 308 -12.94 -13.75 -10.54
N ALA A 309 -12.50 -13.22 -11.66
CA ALA A 309 -12.87 -13.85 -12.91
C ALA A 309 -12.09 -15.20 -12.92
N GLN A 310 -12.67 -16.23 -12.35
CA GLN A 310 -12.19 -17.59 -12.52
C GLN A 310 -12.36 -17.91 -14.01
N LEU A 311 -11.27 -17.72 -14.76
CA LEU A 311 -11.21 -18.30 -16.09
C LEU A 311 -11.32 -19.84 -15.92
N PRO A 312 -12.04 -20.53 -16.81
CA PRO A 312 -12.10 -21.98 -16.76
C PRO A 312 -10.67 -22.55 -16.78
N ASP A 313 -10.39 -23.50 -15.90
CA ASP A 313 -9.09 -24.17 -15.89
C ASP A 313 -9.02 -25.18 -17.03
N PHE A 314 -8.46 -24.76 -18.16
CA PHE A 314 -8.22 -25.60 -19.31
C PHE A 314 -6.92 -26.42 -19.25
N GLY A 315 -6.20 -26.34 -18.12
CA GLY A 315 -4.86 -26.90 -17.98
C GLY A 315 -3.79 -26.09 -18.71
N LEU A 316 -2.57 -26.62 -18.73
CA LEU A 316 -1.44 -25.97 -19.40
C LEU A 316 -1.54 -26.08 -20.92
N PRO A 317 -1.12 -25.03 -21.67
CA PRO A 317 -1.01 -25.16 -23.14
C PRO A 317 -0.04 -26.30 -23.50
N THR A 318 -0.49 -27.21 -24.34
CA THR A 318 0.30 -28.37 -24.74
C THR A 318 1.40 -28.02 -25.72
N LEU A 319 1.19 -26.97 -26.51
CA LEU A 319 2.08 -26.47 -27.57
C LEU A 319 2.65 -27.62 -28.41
N GLN A 320 1.78 -28.33 -29.14
CA GLN A 320 2.19 -29.40 -30.02
C GLN A 320 2.48 -28.92 -31.44
N GLU A 321 1.69 -27.97 -31.93
CA GLU A 321 1.81 -27.40 -33.28
C GLU A 321 2.56 -26.08 -33.27
N GLY A 322 2.16 -25.14 -32.37
CA GLY A 322 2.79 -23.84 -32.27
C GLY A 322 1.82 -22.72 -31.94
N ILE A 323 2.19 -21.51 -32.35
CA ILE A 323 1.41 -20.28 -32.12
C ILE A 323 0.99 -19.74 -33.49
N THR A 324 -0.29 -19.44 -33.66
CA THR A 324 -0.83 -18.84 -34.89
C THR A 324 -1.47 -17.49 -34.58
N VAL A 325 -1.01 -16.44 -35.25
CA VAL A 325 -1.58 -15.10 -35.22
C VAL A 325 -2.43 -14.91 -36.46
N LYS A 326 -3.74 -14.64 -36.30
CA LYS A 326 -4.70 -14.51 -37.41
C LYS A 326 -5.39 -13.15 -37.34
N ASP A 327 -5.11 -12.31 -38.31
CA ASP A 327 -5.78 -11.02 -38.54
C ASP A 327 -5.78 -10.09 -37.32
N VAL A 328 -4.63 -10.02 -36.63
CA VAL A 328 -4.51 -9.29 -35.36
C VAL A 328 -4.32 -7.79 -35.63
N SER A 329 -5.24 -7.00 -35.05
CA SER A 329 -5.14 -5.53 -35.03
C SER A 329 -5.20 -5.03 -33.59
N PHE A 330 -4.33 -4.07 -33.25
CA PHE A 330 -4.22 -3.51 -31.89
C PHE A 330 -3.72 -2.07 -31.91
N GLY A 331 -4.23 -1.26 -30.98
CA GLY A 331 -3.73 0.07 -30.66
C GLY A 331 -3.93 0.37 -29.17
N TYR A 332 -2.99 1.10 -28.55
CA TYR A 332 -3.16 1.61 -27.18
C TYR A 332 -4.21 2.71 -27.08
N ASP A 333 -4.44 3.41 -28.21
CA ASP A 333 -5.52 4.37 -28.41
C ASP A 333 -6.31 3.91 -29.64
N GLU A 334 -7.63 3.89 -29.56
CA GLU A 334 -8.52 3.51 -30.67
C GLU A 334 -8.24 4.28 -31.97
N LYS A 335 -7.69 5.51 -31.85
CA LYS A 335 -7.37 6.39 -32.98
C LYS A 335 -5.96 6.15 -33.57
N LYS A 336 -5.13 5.34 -32.90
CA LYS A 336 -3.74 5.10 -33.31
C LYS A 336 -3.44 3.59 -33.34
N PRO A 337 -3.85 2.89 -34.40
CA PRO A 337 -3.50 1.48 -34.53
C PRO A 337 -1.99 1.32 -34.65
N ILE A 338 -1.46 0.27 -34.01
CA ILE A 338 -0.02 -0.10 -34.04
C ILE A 338 0.17 -1.37 -34.87
N LEU A 339 -0.69 -2.34 -34.67
CA LEU A 339 -0.74 -3.55 -35.48
C LEU A 339 -2.02 -3.52 -36.31
N VAL A 340 -1.95 -3.84 -37.61
CA VAL A 340 -3.09 -3.86 -38.53
C VAL A 340 -3.02 -5.13 -39.36
N HIS A 341 -4.04 -5.98 -39.23
CA HIS A 341 -4.20 -7.24 -39.97
C HIS A 341 -2.98 -8.16 -39.96
N MET A 342 -2.25 -8.21 -38.78
CA MET A 342 -1.05 -9.01 -38.64
C MET A 342 -1.34 -10.50 -38.67
N ASN A 343 -0.58 -11.22 -39.51
CA ASN A 343 -0.62 -12.66 -39.61
C ASN A 343 0.79 -13.23 -39.43
N ALA A 344 0.94 -14.25 -38.58
CA ALA A 344 2.20 -14.97 -38.37
C ALA A 344 1.94 -16.37 -37.86
N GLU A 345 2.87 -17.27 -38.14
CA GLU A 345 2.86 -18.67 -37.69
C GLU A 345 4.21 -19.01 -37.07
N PHE A 346 4.21 -19.47 -35.82
CA PHE A 346 5.40 -19.86 -35.06
C PHE A 346 5.28 -21.35 -34.68
N LYS A 347 5.88 -22.23 -35.48
CA LYS A 347 5.84 -23.69 -35.23
C LYS A 347 6.71 -24.03 -34.01
N LYS A 348 6.35 -25.09 -33.30
CA LYS A 348 7.10 -25.63 -32.18
C LYS A 348 8.55 -25.94 -32.59
N GLY A 349 9.51 -25.49 -31.74
CA GLY A 349 10.94 -25.68 -32.01
C GLY A 349 11.52 -24.74 -33.09
N GLY A 350 10.66 -23.98 -33.79
CA GLY A 350 11.10 -23.04 -34.83
C GLY A 350 11.80 -21.81 -34.30
N LYS A 351 12.60 -21.18 -35.16
CA LYS A 351 13.39 -19.99 -34.89
C LYS A 351 12.89 -18.83 -35.75
N TYR A 352 12.39 -17.79 -35.12
CA TYR A 352 11.73 -16.66 -35.79
C TYR A 352 12.37 -15.34 -35.39
N ALA A 353 12.52 -14.46 -36.38
CA ALA A 353 12.95 -13.10 -36.12
C ALA A 353 11.85 -12.09 -36.51
N LEU A 354 11.68 -11.07 -35.69
CA LEU A 354 10.82 -9.93 -35.97
C LEU A 354 11.71 -8.71 -36.23
N THR A 355 11.60 -8.16 -37.43
CA THR A 355 12.39 -6.98 -37.87
C THR A 355 11.46 -5.82 -38.24
N GLY A 356 12.01 -4.64 -38.41
CA GLY A 356 11.27 -3.43 -38.80
C GLY A 356 11.67 -2.20 -38.01
N PRO A 357 11.21 -1.02 -38.41
CA PRO A 357 11.58 0.24 -37.76
C PRO A 357 11.09 0.32 -36.32
N SER A 358 11.65 1.26 -35.54
CA SER A 358 11.19 1.52 -34.19
C SER A 358 9.73 1.97 -34.22
N GLY A 359 8.91 1.49 -33.27
CA GLY A 359 7.51 1.85 -33.15
C GLY A 359 6.54 1.08 -34.09
N CYS A 360 7.00 0.14 -34.93
CA CYS A 360 6.13 -0.64 -35.82
C CYS A 360 5.32 -1.77 -35.12
N GLY A 361 5.45 -1.93 -33.80
CA GLY A 361 4.63 -2.88 -33.04
C GLY A 361 5.29 -4.22 -32.68
N LYS A 362 6.60 -4.40 -32.88
CA LYS A 362 7.31 -5.65 -32.54
C LYS A 362 7.11 -6.08 -31.08
N SER A 363 7.48 -5.22 -30.13
CA SER A 363 7.32 -5.48 -28.70
C SER A 363 5.83 -5.59 -28.30
N THR A 364 4.93 -4.88 -29.01
CA THR A 364 3.50 -5.00 -28.82
C THR A 364 3.00 -6.40 -29.21
N LEU A 365 3.50 -6.97 -30.31
CA LEU A 365 3.18 -8.34 -30.69
C LEU A 365 3.66 -9.33 -29.63
N LEU A 366 4.90 -9.20 -29.11
CA LEU A 366 5.37 -10.08 -28.03
C LEU A 366 4.49 -9.99 -26.77
N LYS A 367 4.06 -8.78 -26.40
CA LYS A 367 3.15 -8.58 -25.24
C LYS A 367 1.76 -9.20 -25.49
N ILE A 368 1.28 -9.21 -26.72
CA ILE A 368 0.03 -9.91 -27.08
C ILE A 368 0.23 -11.44 -26.96
N LEU A 369 1.34 -11.97 -27.44
CA LEU A 369 1.68 -13.39 -27.30
C LEU A 369 1.79 -13.80 -25.83
N LEU A 370 2.28 -12.95 -24.95
CA LEU A 370 2.34 -13.15 -23.49
C LEU A 370 0.97 -13.08 -22.79
N GLY A 371 -0.10 -12.74 -23.53
CA GLY A 371 -1.42 -12.50 -22.92
C GLY A 371 -1.52 -11.21 -22.11
N TRP A 372 -0.50 -10.33 -22.17
CA TRP A 372 -0.49 -9.07 -21.40
C TRP A 372 -1.40 -7.99 -21.99
N LEU A 373 -1.74 -8.10 -23.27
CA LEU A 373 -2.58 -7.17 -24.01
C LEU A 373 -3.78 -7.90 -24.63
N PRO A 374 -4.83 -8.22 -23.87
CA PRO A 374 -5.96 -9.02 -24.37
C PRO A 374 -6.93 -8.24 -25.27
N GLY A 375 -6.82 -6.89 -25.35
CA GLY A 375 -7.75 -6.00 -26.06
C GLY A 375 -7.51 -5.88 -27.57
N TYR A 376 -6.99 -6.92 -28.26
CA TYR A 376 -6.78 -6.92 -29.71
C TYR A 376 -7.98 -7.51 -30.47
N GLN A 377 -8.13 -7.12 -31.72
CA GLN A 377 -9.03 -7.76 -32.69
C GLN A 377 -8.32 -8.92 -33.39
N GLY A 378 -9.05 -9.91 -33.88
CA GLY A 378 -8.48 -11.13 -34.46
C GLY A 378 -8.27 -12.24 -33.44
N LYS A 379 -7.37 -13.17 -33.73
CA LYS A 379 -7.11 -14.35 -32.90
C LYS A 379 -5.61 -14.61 -32.76
N VAL A 380 -5.19 -14.99 -31.57
CA VAL A 380 -3.86 -15.54 -31.28
C VAL A 380 -4.09 -16.92 -30.66
N LEU A 381 -3.73 -17.97 -31.39
CA LEU A 381 -4.00 -19.34 -31.01
C LEU A 381 -2.71 -20.03 -30.55
N TYR A 382 -2.78 -20.68 -29.41
CA TYR A 382 -1.81 -21.67 -28.94
C TYR A 382 -2.38 -23.06 -29.29
N ASP A 383 -1.83 -23.68 -30.33
CA ASP A 383 -2.44 -24.79 -31.07
C ASP A 383 -3.85 -24.39 -31.55
N GLU A 384 -4.91 -24.87 -30.94
CA GLU A 384 -6.29 -24.57 -31.33
C GLU A 384 -7.00 -23.53 -30.44
N ARG A 385 -6.41 -23.11 -29.32
CA ARG A 385 -7.06 -22.24 -28.34
C ARG A 385 -6.52 -20.83 -28.34
N ASP A 386 -7.41 -19.85 -28.15
CA ASP A 386 -7.03 -18.46 -28.07
C ASP A 386 -6.24 -18.17 -26.76
N VAL A 387 -5.22 -17.32 -26.86
CA VAL A 387 -4.40 -16.93 -25.71
C VAL A 387 -5.22 -16.31 -24.58
N ARG A 388 -6.37 -15.71 -24.89
CA ARG A 388 -7.31 -15.12 -23.93
C ARG A 388 -8.04 -16.14 -23.05
N ASP A 389 -8.03 -17.41 -23.45
CA ASP A 389 -8.65 -18.50 -22.68
C ASP A 389 -7.72 -19.06 -21.59
N TYR A 390 -6.44 -18.64 -21.58
CA TYR A 390 -5.45 -19.04 -20.58
C TYR A 390 -5.26 -17.96 -19.53
N THR A 391 -4.95 -18.38 -18.29
CA THR A 391 -4.49 -17.44 -17.27
C THR A 391 -3.04 -17.05 -17.52
N PRO A 392 -2.59 -15.86 -17.05
CA PRO A 392 -1.19 -15.47 -17.17
C PRO A 392 -0.22 -16.52 -16.58
N GLU A 393 -0.59 -17.16 -15.46
CA GLU A 393 0.20 -18.20 -14.80
C GLU A 393 0.37 -19.45 -15.67
N GLN A 394 -0.67 -19.83 -16.40
CA GLN A 394 -0.62 -20.98 -17.34
C GLN A 394 0.34 -20.71 -18.51
N LEU A 395 0.30 -19.50 -19.07
CA LEU A 395 1.20 -19.08 -20.14
C LEU A 395 2.66 -18.99 -19.64
N GLN A 396 2.89 -18.40 -18.48
CA GLN A 396 4.21 -18.22 -17.89
C GLN A 396 4.94 -19.53 -17.61
N GLN A 397 4.23 -20.63 -17.39
CA GLN A 397 4.85 -21.94 -17.23
C GLN A 397 5.48 -22.49 -18.52
N LYS A 398 5.10 -21.97 -19.68
CA LYS A 398 5.60 -22.39 -21.00
C LYS A 398 6.51 -21.37 -21.67
N MET A 399 6.51 -20.14 -21.21
CA MET A 399 7.21 -19.03 -21.84
C MET A 399 8.22 -18.37 -20.91
N SER A 400 9.36 -17.99 -21.47
CA SER A 400 10.29 -17.01 -20.89
C SER A 400 10.30 -15.76 -21.76
N TYR A 401 10.47 -14.61 -21.11
CA TYR A 401 10.57 -13.33 -21.79
C TYR A 401 11.80 -12.57 -21.31
N ILE A 402 12.59 -12.08 -22.25
CA ILE A 402 13.72 -11.21 -22.00
C ILE A 402 13.34 -9.82 -22.51
N GLU A 403 13.21 -8.89 -21.57
CA GLU A 403 12.86 -7.50 -21.84
C GLU A 403 14.05 -6.71 -22.37
N GLN A 404 13.77 -5.68 -23.15
CA GLN A 404 14.78 -4.71 -23.62
C GLN A 404 15.52 -4.07 -22.44
N ASN A 405 14.79 -3.62 -21.42
CA ASN A 405 15.34 -3.07 -20.19
C ASN A 405 15.34 -4.14 -19.08
N VAL A 406 16.48 -4.79 -18.91
CA VAL A 406 16.62 -5.88 -17.93
C VAL A 406 16.54 -5.37 -16.51
N PHE A 407 15.62 -5.90 -15.73
CA PHE A 407 15.52 -5.67 -14.29
C PHE A 407 16.23 -6.78 -13.50
N LEU A 408 17.06 -6.38 -12.53
CA LEU A 408 17.71 -7.27 -11.57
C LEU A 408 17.34 -6.85 -10.15
N PHE A 409 16.99 -7.84 -9.32
CA PHE A 409 16.76 -7.65 -7.89
C PHE A 409 18.07 -7.33 -7.17
N ASN A 410 18.03 -6.50 -6.15
CA ASN A 410 19.20 -6.17 -5.31
C ASN A 410 19.61 -7.36 -4.43
N THR A 411 20.10 -8.41 -5.05
CA THR A 411 20.55 -9.66 -4.47
C THR A 411 21.82 -10.14 -5.18
N THR A 412 22.16 -11.42 -5.10
CA THR A 412 23.29 -12.00 -5.81
C THR A 412 22.94 -12.35 -7.28
N ILE A 413 23.97 -12.57 -8.10
CA ILE A 413 23.79 -13.09 -9.47
C ILE A 413 23.05 -14.44 -9.43
N ARG A 414 23.41 -15.33 -8.50
CA ARG A 414 22.75 -16.63 -8.29
C ARG A 414 21.25 -16.48 -8.10
N GLU A 415 20.85 -15.66 -7.14
CA GLU A 415 19.42 -15.43 -6.83
C GLU A 415 18.67 -14.76 -7.98
N ASN A 416 19.33 -13.88 -8.74
CA ASN A 416 18.75 -13.29 -9.93
C ASN A 416 18.54 -14.30 -11.06
N ILE A 417 19.38 -15.32 -11.16
CA ILE A 417 19.22 -16.40 -12.15
C ILE A 417 18.14 -17.39 -11.71
N THR A 418 18.19 -17.84 -10.45
CA THR A 418 17.33 -18.91 -9.95
C THR A 418 15.95 -18.46 -9.50
N LEU A 419 15.79 -17.17 -9.16
CA LEU A 419 14.58 -16.59 -8.54
C LEU A 419 14.10 -17.37 -7.30
N GLY A 420 15.05 -17.96 -6.54
CA GLY A 420 14.78 -18.73 -5.33
C GLY A 420 14.42 -20.21 -5.59
N GLU A 421 14.40 -20.67 -6.82
CA GLU A 421 14.20 -22.08 -7.16
C GLU A 421 15.52 -22.87 -7.05
N HIS A 422 15.42 -24.19 -6.87
CA HIS A 422 16.57 -25.09 -6.77
C HIS A 422 16.87 -25.71 -8.14
N PHE A 423 18.11 -25.56 -8.59
CA PHE A 423 18.63 -26.15 -9.80
C PHE A 423 19.90 -26.95 -9.50
N THR A 424 20.21 -27.94 -10.33
CA THR A 424 21.45 -28.70 -10.21
C THR A 424 22.64 -27.87 -10.69
N ASP A 425 23.85 -28.22 -10.25
CA ASP A 425 25.07 -27.54 -10.67
C ASP A 425 25.27 -27.67 -12.21
N GLU A 426 24.88 -28.80 -12.79
CA GLU A 426 24.92 -29.03 -14.24
C GLU A 426 23.99 -28.07 -15.02
N GLN A 427 22.79 -27.85 -14.51
CA GLN A 427 21.82 -26.89 -15.09
C GLN A 427 22.36 -25.48 -15.01
N MET A 428 22.93 -25.11 -13.85
CA MET A 428 23.54 -23.80 -13.66
C MET A 428 24.74 -23.59 -14.59
N GLU A 429 25.67 -24.52 -14.66
CA GLU A 429 26.83 -24.44 -15.55
C GLU A 429 26.42 -24.34 -17.02
N LYS A 430 25.41 -25.11 -17.43
CA LYS A 430 24.88 -25.02 -18.80
C LYS A 430 24.32 -23.61 -19.09
N ALA A 431 23.48 -23.09 -18.19
CA ALA A 431 22.90 -21.75 -18.34
C ALA A 431 23.97 -20.65 -18.40
N LEU A 432 25.04 -20.78 -17.60
CA LEU A 432 26.16 -19.83 -17.58
C LEU A 432 26.98 -19.88 -18.89
N ARG A 433 27.23 -21.06 -19.42
CA ARG A 433 27.91 -21.20 -20.72
C ARG A 433 27.07 -20.64 -21.86
N ASP A 434 25.80 -21.05 -21.91
CA ASP A 434 24.89 -20.73 -22.99
C ASP A 434 24.50 -19.24 -23.03
N SER A 435 24.59 -18.56 -21.90
CA SER A 435 24.42 -17.10 -21.78
C SER A 435 25.71 -16.29 -21.92
N ALA A 436 26.87 -16.94 -22.15
CA ALA A 436 28.19 -16.31 -22.14
C ALA A 436 28.57 -15.59 -20.81
N LEU A 437 27.90 -15.92 -19.70
CA LEU A 437 28.15 -15.30 -18.39
C LEU A 437 29.36 -15.91 -17.66
N ALA A 438 29.72 -17.17 -17.97
CA ALA A 438 30.83 -17.86 -17.31
C ALA A 438 32.17 -17.09 -17.38
N GLY A 439 32.44 -16.41 -18.50
CA GLY A 439 33.63 -15.59 -18.66
C GLY A 439 33.68 -14.35 -17.74
N ASP A 440 32.54 -13.75 -17.47
CA ASP A 440 32.46 -12.62 -16.52
C ASP A 440 32.70 -13.09 -15.08
N LEU A 441 32.07 -14.22 -14.71
CA LEU A 441 32.18 -14.76 -13.35
C LEU A 441 33.61 -15.13 -12.97
N ALA A 442 34.42 -15.54 -13.94
CA ALA A 442 35.84 -15.84 -13.71
C ALA A 442 36.64 -14.61 -13.23
N ASN A 443 36.19 -13.41 -13.57
CA ASN A 443 36.78 -12.15 -13.17
C ASN A 443 36.14 -11.52 -11.93
N MET A 444 35.08 -12.13 -11.36
CA MET A 444 34.38 -11.65 -10.20
C MET A 444 34.85 -12.41 -8.93
N PRO A 445 35.38 -11.71 -7.90
CA PRO A 445 35.96 -12.38 -6.71
C PRO A 445 34.99 -13.32 -5.98
N GLN A 446 33.67 -13.01 -6.03
CA GLN A 446 32.63 -13.79 -5.38
C GLN A 446 31.83 -14.69 -6.34
N GLY A 447 32.22 -14.72 -7.63
CA GLY A 447 31.55 -15.53 -8.65
C GLY A 447 30.03 -15.30 -8.67
N LEU A 448 29.25 -16.38 -8.56
CA LEU A 448 27.77 -16.33 -8.54
C LEU A 448 27.19 -15.59 -7.33
N ASP A 449 27.92 -15.48 -6.22
CA ASP A 449 27.45 -14.81 -5.03
C ASP A 449 27.78 -13.31 -5.00
N THR A 450 28.25 -12.76 -6.14
CA THR A 450 28.48 -11.32 -6.36
C THR A 450 27.17 -10.55 -6.26
N PRO A 451 27.05 -9.53 -5.37
CA PRO A 451 25.90 -8.64 -5.29
C PRO A 451 25.78 -7.79 -6.55
N VAL A 452 24.58 -7.68 -7.11
CA VAL A 452 24.35 -6.90 -8.34
C VAL A 452 24.04 -5.41 -8.07
N GLY A 453 23.77 -5.06 -6.80
CA GLY A 453 23.36 -3.70 -6.41
C GLY A 453 21.92 -3.37 -6.77
N GLU A 454 21.48 -2.15 -6.43
CA GLU A 454 20.13 -1.67 -6.72
C GLU A 454 19.93 -1.58 -8.25
N GLU A 455 18.85 -2.22 -8.75
CA GLU A 455 18.57 -2.36 -10.20
C GLU A 455 19.77 -2.87 -11.03
N GLY A 456 20.68 -3.60 -10.38
CA GLY A 456 21.85 -4.16 -11.04
C GLY A 456 22.96 -3.13 -11.36
N ASN A 457 23.01 -1.98 -10.67
CA ASN A 457 23.95 -0.90 -10.95
C ASN A 457 25.44 -1.28 -10.79
N ALA A 458 25.75 -2.38 -10.10
CA ALA A 458 27.10 -2.90 -9.98
C ALA A 458 27.57 -3.69 -11.23
N LEU A 459 26.67 -3.93 -12.19
CA LEU A 459 26.95 -4.68 -13.42
C LEU A 459 26.88 -3.76 -14.66
N SER A 460 27.71 -4.05 -15.67
CA SER A 460 27.58 -3.42 -16.97
C SER A 460 26.28 -3.83 -17.68
N GLY A 461 25.83 -3.05 -18.67
CA GLY A 461 24.63 -3.37 -19.45
C GLY A 461 24.67 -4.77 -20.08
N GLY A 462 25.81 -5.16 -20.64
CA GLY A 462 26.00 -6.50 -21.20
C GLY A 462 25.97 -7.61 -20.14
N GLN A 463 26.52 -7.37 -18.94
CA GLN A 463 26.43 -8.32 -17.84
C GLN A 463 25.00 -8.50 -17.35
N LYS A 464 24.23 -7.41 -17.22
CA LYS A 464 22.79 -7.49 -16.88
C LYS A 464 22.03 -8.34 -17.90
N GLN A 465 22.26 -8.13 -19.19
CA GLN A 465 21.62 -8.92 -20.23
C GLN A 465 22.00 -10.40 -20.15
N ARG A 466 23.27 -10.74 -19.94
CA ARG A 466 23.70 -12.13 -19.78
C ARG A 466 23.09 -12.80 -18.55
N VAL A 467 22.93 -12.08 -17.43
CA VAL A 467 22.19 -12.60 -16.26
C VAL A 467 20.71 -12.89 -16.61
N ALA A 468 20.04 -12.00 -17.33
CA ALA A 468 18.67 -12.22 -17.77
C ALA A 468 18.53 -13.40 -18.74
N ILE A 469 19.49 -13.58 -19.64
CA ILE A 469 19.55 -14.72 -20.55
C ILE A 469 19.76 -16.02 -19.75
N ALA A 470 20.72 -16.04 -18.80
CA ALA A 470 20.96 -17.19 -17.93
C ALA A 470 19.69 -17.56 -17.14
N ARG A 471 18.98 -16.54 -16.60
CA ARG A 471 17.65 -16.70 -15.96
C ARG A 471 16.65 -17.39 -16.90
N ALA A 472 16.52 -16.92 -18.12
CA ALA A 472 15.57 -17.50 -19.09
C ALA A 472 15.93 -18.94 -19.47
N LEU A 473 17.21 -19.23 -19.62
CA LEU A 473 17.71 -20.56 -20.03
C LEU A 473 17.60 -21.60 -18.90
N ILE A 474 17.90 -21.25 -17.65
CA ILE A 474 17.88 -22.21 -16.54
C ILE A 474 16.45 -22.72 -16.27
N HIS A 475 15.45 -21.84 -16.42
CA HIS A 475 14.04 -22.22 -16.26
C HIS A 475 13.50 -23.10 -17.39
N ASN A 476 14.24 -23.27 -18.47
CA ASN A 476 14.03 -24.22 -19.56
C ASN A 476 12.58 -24.27 -20.09
N ARG A 477 11.99 -23.10 -20.37
CA ARG A 477 10.64 -23.00 -20.96
C ARG A 477 10.69 -23.31 -22.45
N SER A 478 9.59 -23.84 -22.99
CA SER A 478 9.50 -24.27 -24.40
C SER A 478 9.43 -23.10 -25.39
N ILE A 479 9.09 -21.91 -24.94
CA ILE A 479 9.03 -20.69 -25.76
C ILE A 479 9.91 -19.62 -25.11
N LEU A 480 10.76 -18.98 -25.91
CA LEU A 480 11.55 -17.83 -25.51
C LEU A 480 11.24 -16.64 -26.42
N LEU A 481 10.70 -15.60 -25.81
CA LEU A 481 10.49 -14.30 -26.46
C LEU A 481 11.61 -13.36 -26.04
N VAL A 482 12.28 -12.72 -27.01
CA VAL A 482 13.44 -11.87 -26.76
C VAL A 482 13.21 -10.50 -27.40
N ASP A 483 13.12 -9.48 -26.59
CA ASP A 483 12.98 -8.10 -27.04
C ASP A 483 14.35 -7.41 -26.98
N GLU A 484 15.09 -7.40 -28.09
CA GLU A 484 16.44 -6.82 -28.23
C GLU A 484 17.46 -7.35 -27.19
N GLY A 485 17.32 -8.58 -26.73
CA GLY A 485 18.09 -9.15 -25.61
C GLY A 485 19.61 -9.29 -25.84
N THR A 486 20.12 -9.02 -27.04
CA THR A 486 21.54 -9.07 -27.37
C THR A 486 22.13 -7.70 -27.74
N SER A 487 21.32 -6.63 -27.68
CA SER A 487 21.71 -5.28 -28.15
C SER A 487 22.85 -4.62 -27.35
N ALA A 488 22.98 -4.91 -26.06
CA ALA A 488 24.07 -4.39 -25.22
C ALA A 488 25.29 -5.35 -25.13
N LEU A 489 25.26 -6.48 -25.86
CA LEU A 489 26.38 -7.42 -25.91
C LEU A 489 27.38 -7.02 -26.99
N ASP A 490 28.67 -7.25 -26.71
CA ASP A 490 29.68 -7.23 -27.78
C ASP A 490 29.44 -8.40 -28.76
N GLN A 491 29.98 -8.24 -29.98
CA GLN A 491 29.74 -9.18 -31.07
C GLN A 491 30.08 -10.63 -30.70
N LYS A 492 31.16 -10.87 -29.98
CA LYS A 492 31.61 -12.23 -29.60
C LYS A 492 30.62 -12.89 -28.64
N ASN A 493 30.15 -12.16 -27.63
CA ASN A 493 29.17 -12.68 -26.67
C ASN A 493 27.78 -12.82 -27.29
N ALA A 494 27.38 -11.89 -28.15
CA ALA A 494 26.14 -12.01 -28.91
C ALA A 494 26.12 -13.28 -29.78
N ASP A 495 27.24 -13.57 -30.49
CA ASP A 495 27.35 -14.77 -31.31
C ASP A 495 27.26 -16.07 -30.50
N ILE A 496 27.86 -16.12 -29.30
CA ILE A 496 27.75 -17.29 -28.40
C ILE A 496 26.30 -17.52 -27.99
N VAL A 497 25.62 -16.47 -27.53
CA VAL A 497 24.24 -16.54 -27.07
C VAL A 497 23.31 -16.94 -28.21
N GLU A 498 23.37 -16.22 -29.34
CA GLU A 498 22.51 -16.51 -30.50
C GLU A 498 22.72 -17.93 -31.00
N LYS A 499 23.98 -18.39 -31.12
CA LYS A 499 24.29 -19.76 -31.51
C LYS A 499 23.71 -20.80 -30.55
N SER A 500 23.77 -20.55 -29.25
CA SER A 500 23.19 -21.43 -28.23
C SER A 500 21.66 -21.49 -28.34
N LEU A 501 20.99 -20.33 -28.51
CA LEU A 501 19.54 -20.26 -28.67
C LEU A 501 19.05 -20.94 -29.96
N LEU A 502 19.75 -20.72 -31.06
CA LEU A 502 19.39 -21.32 -32.35
C LEU A 502 19.63 -22.85 -32.40
N ALA A 503 20.65 -23.34 -31.70
CA ALA A 503 20.99 -24.77 -31.68
C ALA A 503 20.05 -25.62 -30.82
N ASN A 504 19.19 -25.06 -29.98
CA ASN A 504 18.28 -25.79 -29.12
C ASN A 504 17.01 -26.21 -29.90
N PRO A 505 16.81 -27.50 -30.27
CA PRO A 505 15.69 -27.92 -31.12
C PRO A 505 14.34 -27.87 -30.39
N ASP A 506 14.34 -27.94 -29.06
CA ASP A 506 13.11 -27.96 -28.27
C ASP A 506 12.58 -26.55 -27.97
N LEU A 507 13.37 -25.52 -28.28
CA LEU A 507 13.06 -24.13 -27.98
C LEU A 507 12.42 -23.42 -29.18
N THR A 508 11.20 -22.99 -29.04
CA THR A 508 10.58 -22.04 -29.98
C THR A 508 11.10 -20.64 -29.64
N LEU A 509 11.86 -20.04 -30.56
CA LEU A 509 12.48 -18.71 -30.34
C LEU A 509 11.77 -17.66 -31.20
N ILE A 510 11.36 -16.55 -30.58
CA ILE A 510 10.88 -15.35 -31.29
C ILE A 510 11.73 -14.19 -30.82
N LEU A 511 12.62 -13.72 -31.69
CA LEU A 511 13.62 -12.68 -31.38
C LEU A 511 13.31 -11.39 -32.13
N ILE A 512 13.24 -10.28 -31.43
CA ILE A 512 13.26 -8.94 -32.03
C ILE A 512 14.70 -8.49 -32.23
N SER A 513 15.05 -8.15 -33.48
CA SER A 513 16.35 -7.55 -33.81
C SER A 513 16.18 -6.38 -34.77
N HIS A 514 16.98 -5.31 -34.56
CA HIS A 514 16.99 -4.16 -35.45
C HIS A 514 17.90 -4.35 -36.67
N HIS A 515 18.94 -5.15 -36.55
CA HIS A 515 19.92 -5.39 -37.61
C HIS A 515 20.27 -6.88 -37.67
N LEU A 516 19.74 -7.57 -38.64
CA LEU A 516 20.13 -8.93 -38.99
C LEU A 516 20.89 -8.88 -40.33
N SER A 517 22.14 -9.35 -40.34
CA SER A 517 22.87 -9.57 -41.59
C SER A 517 22.19 -10.70 -42.39
N ASP A 518 22.38 -10.73 -43.69
CA ASP A 518 21.75 -11.74 -44.52
C ASP A 518 22.24 -13.18 -44.16
N GLU A 519 23.48 -13.32 -43.69
CA GLU A 519 24.02 -14.56 -43.15
C GLU A 519 23.27 -15.03 -41.90
N ARG A 520 22.85 -14.08 -41.03
CA ARG A 520 22.07 -14.38 -39.82
C ARG A 520 20.61 -14.67 -40.14
N LYS A 521 20.02 -13.93 -41.09
CA LYS A 521 18.65 -14.24 -41.55
C LYS A 521 18.47 -15.67 -42.01
N ALA A 522 19.50 -16.24 -42.67
CA ALA A 522 19.49 -17.63 -43.14
C ALA A 522 19.48 -18.69 -42.02
N GLN A 523 19.72 -18.31 -40.77
CA GLN A 523 19.69 -19.19 -39.60
C GLN A 523 18.31 -19.28 -38.94
N PHE A 524 17.36 -18.44 -39.34
CA PHE A 524 15.98 -18.45 -38.88
C PHE A 524 15.08 -19.17 -39.89
N ASP A 525 14.09 -19.87 -39.37
CA ASP A 525 13.08 -20.54 -40.21
C ASP A 525 12.25 -19.50 -40.98
N HIS A 526 11.95 -18.38 -40.34
CA HIS A 526 11.28 -17.25 -41.00
C HIS A 526 11.61 -15.91 -40.33
N VAL A 527 11.70 -14.86 -41.13
CA VAL A 527 11.88 -13.47 -40.69
C VAL A 527 10.66 -12.67 -41.08
N TYR A 528 9.90 -12.21 -40.06
CA TYR A 528 8.75 -11.34 -40.27
C TYR A 528 9.22 -9.88 -40.25
N GLU A 529 8.95 -9.17 -41.33
CA GLU A 529 9.25 -7.73 -41.42
C GLU A 529 7.97 -6.92 -41.16
N LEU A 530 7.91 -6.24 -40.01
CA LEU A 530 6.76 -5.40 -39.63
C LEU A 530 6.94 -3.99 -40.21
N THR A 531 5.88 -3.50 -40.82
CA THR A 531 5.81 -2.12 -41.32
C THR A 531 4.90 -1.28 -40.41
N PRO A 532 5.18 0.03 -40.24
CA PRO A 532 4.32 0.91 -39.44
C PRO A 532 2.89 0.93 -40.00
N ALA A 533 1.89 0.92 -39.11
CA ALA A 533 0.47 1.01 -39.50
C ALA A 533 0.14 2.23 -40.37
N SER A 534 0.89 3.32 -40.22
CA SER A 534 0.77 4.55 -41.04
C SER A 534 1.22 4.39 -42.50
N SER A 535 1.89 3.29 -42.85
CA SER A 535 2.31 3.01 -44.25
C SER A 535 1.32 2.10 -45.01
N ILE A 536 0.20 1.72 -44.38
CA ILE A 536 -0.82 0.83 -44.94
C ILE A 536 -2.09 1.62 -45.35
N VAL A 537 -2.05 2.96 -45.32
CA VAL A 537 -3.16 3.82 -45.79
C VAL A 537 -2.92 4.26 -47.23
#